data_201a08f9e1df20633683188ea7bf415c
#
_entry.id   201a08f9e1df20633683188ea7bf415c
#
_cell.length_a   1.000
_cell.length_b   1.000
_cell.length_c   1.000
_cell.angle_alpha   90.00
_cell.angle_beta   90.00
_cell.angle_gamma   90.00
#
_symmetry.space_group_name_H-M   'P 1'
#
loop_
_entity.id
_entity.type
_entity.pdbx_description
1 polymer ?
#
loop_
_entity_poly.entity_id
_entity_poly.type
_entity_poly.pdbx_seq_one_letter_code
_entity_poly.pdbx_strand_id
1 'polypeptide(L)'
;MRALTIAGRGAAPAVADLPVSHLDAGQVRVAVEAASVNGIDVAAAAGYLWDRMPHEFPVVLGRDFAGTVDSVGSDVTRWKSGDRVAGVITAMALGSGAICEVVNADATVLVAVPAGLSALDAAAVGLAGVAATDLIAALGLTADDVVLVSGASGGVGAFAVQLAARAGAKVIATARGGDAARFVRDLGAAEVVDHTEGLAAQVRAAAPEGLTAVIHAAGDPAQLAALLISGGRLASVVGATPDQVGRADVTTTPVLAVATPDKLSGLLEAAASGALRVPVARTYRLDEAPQAISDFASPKLGKLVIAIR
;
A
#
# COMPACT_ATOMS: atom_id res chain seq x y z
N MET A 1 -3.38 7.03 25.16
CA MET A 1 -3.56 7.35 23.74
C MET A 1 -4.70 6.54 23.16
N ARG A 2 -5.46 7.12 22.24
CA ARG A 2 -6.50 6.40 21.50
C ARG A 2 -5.89 5.68 20.32
N ALA A 3 -6.32 4.45 20.07
CA ALA A 3 -5.79 3.63 18.97
C ALA A 3 -6.87 2.68 18.42
N LEU A 4 -6.80 2.35 17.14
CA LEU A 4 -7.61 1.28 16.53
C LEU A 4 -6.98 -0.07 16.90
N THR A 5 -7.71 -0.90 17.63
CA THR A 5 -7.19 -2.14 18.20
C THR A 5 -8.04 -3.34 17.89
N ILE A 6 -7.41 -4.51 18.00
CA ILE A 6 -8.06 -5.82 18.12
C ILE A 6 -7.72 -6.36 19.52
N ALA A 7 -8.71 -6.51 20.37
CA ALA A 7 -8.52 -6.88 21.78
C ALA A 7 -8.15 -8.36 22.00
N GLY A 8 -8.43 -9.21 21.02
CA GLY A 8 -8.19 -10.65 21.07
C GLY A 8 -8.65 -11.35 19.81
N ARG A 9 -8.35 -12.64 19.66
CA ARG A 9 -8.80 -13.45 18.52
C ARG A 9 -10.33 -13.41 18.37
N GLY A 10 -10.81 -13.04 17.20
CA GLY A 10 -12.24 -12.94 16.90
C GLY A 10 -12.91 -11.64 17.38
N ALA A 11 -12.18 -10.76 18.07
CA ALA A 11 -12.71 -9.45 18.42
C ALA A 11 -12.75 -8.54 17.18
N ALA A 12 -13.82 -7.76 17.04
CA ALA A 12 -13.92 -6.75 16.00
C ALA A 12 -12.94 -5.59 16.28
N PRO A 13 -12.40 -4.94 15.25
CA PRO A 13 -11.61 -3.72 15.44
C PRO A 13 -12.43 -2.64 16.15
N ALA A 14 -11.84 -2.01 17.17
CA ALA A 14 -12.47 -0.93 17.92
C ALA A 14 -11.42 0.10 18.35
N VAL A 15 -11.83 1.35 18.49
CA VAL A 15 -10.99 2.38 19.10
C VAL A 15 -10.99 2.23 20.61
N ALA A 16 -9.81 2.14 21.21
CA ALA A 16 -9.63 1.96 22.65
C ALA A 16 -8.55 2.89 23.18
N ASP A 17 -8.63 3.17 24.48
CA ASP A 17 -7.60 3.88 25.22
C ASP A 17 -6.52 2.91 25.68
N LEU A 18 -5.27 3.21 25.32
CA LEU A 18 -4.09 2.47 25.72
C LEU A 18 -3.09 3.38 26.44
N PRO A 19 -2.27 2.83 27.36
CA PRO A 19 -1.13 3.57 27.86
C PRO A 19 -0.15 3.89 26.71
N VAL A 20 0.53 5.02 26.80
CA VAL A 20 1.64 5.33 25.90
C VAL A 20 2.84 4.49 26.36
N SER A 21 3.42 3.72 25.46
CA SER A 21 4.58 2.87 25.77
C SER A 21 5.82 3.70 26.09
N HIS A 22 6.78 3.09 26.80
CA HIS A 22 8.09 3.69 27.03
C HIS A 22 8.77 4.04 25.69
N LEU A 23 9.54 5.12 25.66
CA LEU A 23 10.35 5.51 24.51
C LEU A 23 11.76 4.99 24.69
N ASP A 24 12.19 4.08 23.82
CA ASP A 24 13.53 3.50 23.86
C ASP A 24 14.57 4.47 23.30
N ALA A 25 15.84 4.25 23.62
CA ALA A 25 16.95 5.14 23.28
C ALA A 25 17.09 5.43 21.79
N GLY A 26 16.82 4.45 20.90
CA GLY A 26 16.89 4.60 19.44
C GLY A 26 15.58 4.99 18.77
N GLN A 27 14.52 5.27 19.54
CA GLN A 27 13.19 5.54 19.00
C GLN A 27 12.86 7.03 18.98
N VAL A 28 11.91 7.36 18.13
CA VAL A 28 11.26 8.66 18.04
C VAL A 28 9.78 8.49 18.34
N ARG A 29 9.26 9.31 19.24
CA ARG A 29 7.83 9.42 19.48
C ARG A 29 7.24 10.42 18.51
N VAL A 30 6.25 9.97 17.74
CA VAL A 30 5.56 10.79 16.76
C VAL A 30 4.12 10.99 17.20
N ALA A 31 3.70 12.24 17.28
CA ALA A 31 2.30 12.62 17.35
C ALA A 31 1.70 12.43 15.96
N VAL A 32 0.91 11.36 15.79
CA VAL A 32 0.37 10.98 14.47
C VAL A 32 -0.74 11.95 14.06
N GLU A 33 -0.63 12.47 12.86
CA GLU A 33 -1.64 13.32 12.22
C GLU A 33 -2.50 12.51 11.25
N ALA A 34 -1.89 11.56 10.54
CA ALA A 34 -2.57 10.69 9.60
C ALA A 34 -1.93 9.30 9.55
N ALA A 35 -2.76 8.30 9.30
CA ALA A 35 -2.39 6.91 9.01
C ALA A 35 -3.20 6.40 7.82
N SER A 36 -2.83 5.27 7.20
CA SER A 36 -3.63 4.71 6.13
C SER A 36 -3.94 3.22 6.32
N VAL A 37 -5.06 2.77 5.74
CA VAL A 37 -5.48 1.37 5.80
C VAL A 37 -4.84 0.58 4.67
N ASN A 38 -4.33 -0.60 4.98
CA ASN A 38 -3.69 -1.52 4.05
C ASN A 38 -4.29 -2.93 4.14
N GLY A 39 -4.02 -3.77 3.15
CA GLY A 39 -4.51 -5.15 3.12
C GLY A 39 -4.09 -5.98 4.33
N ILE A 40 -2.91 -5.70 4.91
CA ILE A 40 -2.42 -6.38 6.11
C ILE A 40 -3.28 -6.06 7.33
N ASP A 41 -3.81 -4.84 7.46
CA ASP A 41 -4.66 -4.44 8.57
C ASP A 41 -6.00 -5.21 8.51
N VAL A 42 -6.54 -5.34 7.29
CA VAL A 42 -7.77 -6.09 7.04
C VAL A 42 -7.55 -7.59 7.24
N ALA A 43 -6.41 -8.14 6.80
CA ALA A 43 -6.05 -9.54 7.02
C ALA A 43 -5.88 -9.85 8.52
N ALA A 44 -5.31 -8.93 9.31
CA ALA A 44 -5.24 -9.04 10.77
C ALA A 44 -6.64 -9.00 11.39
N ALA A 45 -7.48 -8.05 11.00
CA ALA A 45 -8.85 -7.92 11.47
C ALA A 45 -9.71 -9.15 11.15
N ALA A 46 -9.50 -9.79 9.99
CA ALA A 46 -10.16 -11.03 9.58
C ALA A 46 -9.57 -12.29 10.24
N GLY A 47 -8.50 -12.16 11.01
CA GLY A 47 -7.88 -13.30 11.72
C GLY A 47 -6.90 -14.14 10.92
N TYR A 48 -6.62 -13.79 9.65
CA TYR A 48 -5.76 -14.60 8.77
C TYR A 48 -4.27 -14.60 9.16
N LEU A 49 -3.85 -13.72 10.06
CA LEU A 49 -2.44 -13.54 10.41
C LEU A 49 -2.07 -14.15 11.78
N TRP A 50 -3.03 -14.53 12.63
CA TRP A 50 -2.74 -14.98 13.99
C TRP A 50 -1.86 -16.21 14.08
N ASP A 51 -1.94 -17.12 13.13
CA ASP A 51 -1.13 -18.34 13.09
C ASP A 51 0.13 -18.21 12.18
N ARG A 52 0.34 -17.00 11.60
CA ARG A 52 1.41 -16.73 10.63
C ARG A 52 2.41 -15.68 11.10
N MET A 53 2.01 -14.81 12.03
CA MET A 53 2.84 -13.72 12.52
C MET A 53 2.84 -13.70 14.05
N PRO A 54 3.99 -13.46 14.70
CA PRO A 54 4.04 -13.17 16.13
C PRO A 54 3.09 -12.01 16.46
N HIS A 55 2.37 -12.09 17.56
CA HIS A 55 1.42 -11.05 17.97
C HIS A 55 1.23 -11.02 19.50
N GLU A 56 0.89 -9.83 19.99
CA GLU A 56 0.54 -9.60 21.39
C GLU A 56 -0.71 -8.72 21.43
N PHE A 57 -1.75 -9.17 22.13
CA PHE A 57 -2.99 -8.43 22.27
C PHE A 57 -2.93 -7.41 23.44
N PRO A 58 -3.54 -6.23 23.31
CA PRO A 58 -4.28 -5.77 22.13
C PRO A 58 -3.35 -5.40 20.96
N VAL A 59 -3.69 -5.85 19.74
CA VAL A 59 -2.98 -5.46 18.52
C VAL A 59 -3.47 -4.10 18.05
N VAL A 60 -2.58 -3.12 17.94
CA VAL A 60 -2.85 -1.84 17.27
C VAL A 60 -2.66 -2.03 15.77
N LEU A 61 -3.64 -1.63 14.96
CA LEU A 61 -3.60 -1.70 13.50
C LEU A 61 -2.87 -0.50 12.87
N GLY A 62 -2.53 -0.63 11.59
CA GLY A 62 -1.85 0.38 10.79
C GLY A 62 -0.36 0.13 10.63
N ARG A 63 0.15 0.42 9.44
CA ARG A 63 1.58 0.27 9.14
C ARG A 63 2.24 1.60 8.78
N ASP A 64 1.55 2.47 8.08
CA ASP A 64 2.07 3.74 7.62
C ASP A 64 1.44 4.93 8.37
N PHE A 65 2.24 5.95 8.57
CA PHE A 65 1.84 7.15 9.29
C PHE A 65 2.61 8.37 8.80
N ALA A 66 2.04 9.53 9.07
CA ALA A 66 2.73 10.81 9.03
C ALA A 66 2.29 11.66 10.23
N GLY A 67 3.19 12.50 10.71
CA GLY A 67 2.93 13.35 11.86
C GLY A 67 4.13 14.19 12.25
N THR A 68 4.10 14.68 13.48
CA THR A 68 5.14 15.56 14.03
C THR A 68 5.87 14.86 15.18
N VAL A 69 7.19 14.94 15.20
CA VAL A 69 8.02 14.43 16.29
C VAL A 69 7.65 15.15 17.59
N ASP A 70 7.24 14.38 18.59
CA ASP A 70 6.95 14.84 19.95
C ASP A 70 8.23 14.85 20.80
N SER A 71 8.90 13.69 20.87
CA SER A 71 10.13 13.49 21.63
C SER A 71 11.03 12.44 20.99
N VAL A 72 12.30 12.42 21.37
CA VAL A 72 13.32 11.52 20.84
C VAL A 72 14.02 10.80 21.99
N GLY A 73 14.42 9.53 21.73
CA GLY A 73 15.26 8.77 22.65
C GLY A 73 16.72 9.31 22.69
N SER A 74 17.46 8.89 23.70
CA SER A 74 18.79 9.43 24.03
C SER A 74 19.83 9.28 22.89
N ASP A 75 19.69 8.27 22.05
CA ASP A 75 20.63 7.94 20.99
C ASP A 75 20.25 8.56 19.64
N VAL A 76 19.10 9.23 19.58
CA VAL A 76 18.61 9.85 18.35
C VAL A 76 19.20 11.24 18.17
N THR A 77 19.95 11.42 17.09
CA THR A 77 20.62 12.70 16.76
C THR A 77 20.06 13.35 15.49
N ARG A 78 19.37 12.57 14.64
CA ARG A 78 18.87 13.04 13.33
C ARG A 78 17.58 13.83 13.45
N TRP A 79 16.76 13.56 14.45
CA TRP A 79 15.42 14.10 14.63
C TRP A 79 15.32 14.95 15.89
N LYS A 80 14.41 15.90 15.90
CA LYS A 80 14.07 16.73 17.05
C LYS A 80 12.57 17.01 17.10
N SER A 81 12.07 17.39 18.28
CA SER A 81 10.67 17.82 18.44
C SER A 81 10.30 18.93 17.45
N GLY A 82 9.13 18.79 16.84
CA GLY A 82 8.60 19.67 15.80
C GLY A 82 8.94 19.28 14.36
N ASP A 83 9.84 18.32 14.12
CA ASP A 83 10.12 17.83 12.77
C ASP A 83 8.89 17.06 12.22
N ARG A 84 8.53 17.35 10.96
CA ARG A 84 7.47 16.61 10.26
C ARG A 84 8.05 15.36 9.63
N VAL A 85 7.49 14.20 9.99
CA VAL A 85 8.01 12.90 9.57
C VAL A 85 6.91 11.98 9.05
N ALA A 86 7.30 11.06 8.18
CA ALA A 86 6.50 9.90 7.80
C ALA A 86 7.32 8.63 7.99
N GLY A 87 6.63 7.51 8.17
CA GLY A 87 7.26 6.22 8.36
C GLY A 87 6.34 5.07 8.02
N VAL A 88 6.95 3.89 7.85
CA VAL A 88 6.25 2.61 7.73
C VAL A 88 6.78 1.68 8.81
N ILE A 89 5.88 1.10 9.60
CA ILE A 89 6.23 0.10 10.61
C ILE A 89 6.60 -1.19 9.89
N THR A 90 7.88 -1.54 9.92
CA THR A 90 8.44 -2.72 9.22
C THR A 90 8.47 -3.97 10.08
N ALA A 91 8.13 -3.86 11.38
CA ALA A 91 8.14 -5.00 12.29
C ALA A 91 7.28 -6.16 11.75
N MET A 92 7.86 -7.37 11.75
CA MET A 92 7.18 -8.60 11.32
C MET A 92 6.21 -9.14 12.39
N ALA A 93 6.16 -8.53 13.58
CA ALA A 93 5.17 -8.82 14.61
C ALA A 93 3.97 -7.87 14.51
N LEU A 94 2.81 -8.36 14.92
CA LEU A 94 1.61 -7.57 15.13
C LEU A 94 1.54 -7.18 16.62
N GLY A 95 1.29 -5.91 16.90
CA GLY A 95 1.23 -5.39 18.29
C GLY A 95 1.23 -3.87 18.26
N SER A 96 2.35 -3.29 17.86
CA SER A 96 2.45 -1.84 17.63
C SER A 96 2.00 -1.49 16.23
N GLY A 97 1.05 -0.56 16.10
CA GLY A 97 0.52 -0.08 14.84
C GLY A 97 0.45 1.44 14.78
N ALA A 98 0.09 1.97 13.62
CA ALA A 98 0.14 3.39 13.32
C ALA A 98 -1.23 4.10 13.33
N ILE A 99 -2.36 3.36 13.37
CA ILE A 99 -3.68 3.99 13.50
C ILE A 99 -3.93 4.30 14.98
N CYS A 100 -3.20 5.30 15.48
CA CYS A 100 -3.21 5.73 16.88
C CYS A 100 -2.74 7.18 17.00
N GLU A 101 -2.98 7.82 18.15
CA GLU A 101 -2.58 9.21 18.39
C GLU A 101 -1.06 9.39 18.54
N VAL A 102 -0.36 8.35 18.97
CA VAL A 102 1.08 8.39 19.24
C VAL A 102 1.72 7.06 18.86
N VAL A 103 2.79 7.09 18.08
CA VAL A 103 3.61 5.94 17.74
C VAL A 103 5.05 6.15 18.18
N ASN A 104 5.67 5.12 18.76
CA ASN A 104 7.13 5.07 18.92
C ASN A 104 7.69 4.28 17.73
N ALA A 105 8.50 4.90 16.91
CA ALA A 105 9.11 4.29 15.73
C ALA A 105 10.64 4.34 15.83
N ASP A 106 11.32 3.34 15.27
CA ASP A 106 12.77 3.39 15.13
C ASP A 106 13.16 4.62 14.30
N ALA A 107 14.15 5.39 14.78
CA ALA A 107 14.59 6.61 14.12
C ALA A 107 15.06 6.37 12.67
N THR A 108 15.50 5.15 12.36
CA THR A 108 16.05 4.78 11.05
C THR A 108 14.99 4.56 9.97
N VAL A 109 13.73 4.29 10.34
CA VAL A 109 12.63 4.10 9.36
C VAL A 109 11.93 5.41 9.00
N LEU A 110 12.26 6.51 9.68
CA LEU A 110 11.62 7.80 9.48
C LEU A 110 12.27 8.59 8.33
N VAL A 111 11.42 9.30 7.60
CA VAL A 111 11.82 10.27 6.58
C VAL A 111 11.12 11.60 6.82
N ALA A 112 11.76 12.69 6.39
CA ALA A 112 11.14 14.02 6.46
C ALA A 112 9.96 14.10 5.47
N VAL A 113 8.85 14.69 5.89
CA VAL A 113 7.75 15.04 4.98
C VAL A 113 8.12 16.32 4.24
N PRO A 114 8.20 16.31 2.90
CA PRO A 114 8.52 17.50 2.12
C PRO A 114 7.56 18.66 2.39
N ALA A 115 8.07 19.88 2.26
CA ALA A 115 7.24 21.08 2.37
C ALA A 115 6.10 21.05 1.34
N GLY A 116 4.90 21.43 1.76
CA GLY A 116 3.71 21.46 0.92
C GLY A 116 2.97 20.12 0.81
N LEU A 117 3.57 18.98 1.18
CA LEU A 117 2.85 17.70 1.24
C LEU A 117 2.05 17.60 2.54
N SER A 118 0.77 17.23 2.43
CA SER A 118 -0.08 17.01 3.61
C SER A 118 0.29 15.73 4.35
N ALA A 119 -0.03 15.65 5.65
CA ALA A 119 0.14 14.41 6.40
C ALA A 119 -0.75 13.27 5.85
N LEU A 120 -1.96 13.60 5.36
CA LEU A 120 -2.86 12.64 4.73
C LEU A 120 -2.23 12.01 3.48
N ASP A 121 -1.65 12.84 2.60
CA ASP A 121 -0.98 12.35 1.40
C ASP A 121 0.28 11.56 1.75
N ALA A 122 1.09 12.03 2.69
CA ALA A 122 2.30 11.33 3.10
C ALA A 122 2.00 9.93 3.68
N ALA A 123 0.97 9.81 4.53
CA ALA A 123 0.50 8.52 5.04
C ALA A 123 -0.10 7.63 3.93
N ALA A 124 -0.83 8.22 2.96
CA ALA A 124 -1.40 7.46 1.85
C ALA A 124 -0.33 6.86 0.92
N VAL A 125 0.79 7.54 0.73
CA VAL A 125 1.93 7.05 -0.05
C VAL A 125 2.56 5.83 0.61
N GLY A 126 2.81 5.84 1.89
CA GLY A 126 3.47 4.85 2.75
C GLY A 126 3.67 3.46 2.15
N LEU A 127 3.07 2.44 2.76
CA LEU A 127 3.24 1.04 2.36
C LEU A 127 2.75 0.75 0.93
N ALA A 128 1.69 1.42 0.47
CA ALA A 128 1.13 1.16 -0.86
C ALA A 128 2.04 1.66 -1.99
N GLY A 129 2.67 2.83 -1.83
CA GLY A 129 3.66 3.34 -2.77
C GLY A 129 4.91 2.48 -2.81
N VAL A 130 5.40 2.04 -1.63
CA VAL A 130 6.53 1.10 -1.52
C VAL A 130 6.20 -0.22 -2.22
N ALA A 131 5.03 -0.79 -1.96
CA ALA A 131 4.60 -2.04 -2.60
C ALA A 131 4.55 -1.90 -4.14
N ALA A 132 4.03 -0.79 -4.65
CA ALA A 132 4.02 -0.52 -6.08
C ALA A 132 5.45 -0.40 -6.65
N THR A 133 6.36 0.28 -5.96
CA THR A 133 7.77 0.37 -6.34
C THR A 133 8.43 -1.01 -6.43
N ASP A 134 8.19 -1.86 -5.43
CA ASP A 134 8.76 -3.21 -5.39
C ASP A 134 8.16 -4.12 -6.46
N LEU A 135 6.88 -3.95 -6.84
CA LEU A 135 6.28 -4.65 -7.98
C LEU A 135 6.95 -4.26 -9.31
N ILE A 136 7.17 -2.96 -9.55
CA ILE A 136 7.86 -2.47 -10.75
C ILE A 136 9.28 -3.02 -10.83
N ALA A 137 10.01 -2.99 -9.71
CA ALA A 137 11.37 -3.52 -9.62
C ALA A 137 11.42 -5.04 -9.86
N ALA A 138 10.49 -5.80 -9.28
CA ALA A 138 10.41 -7.26 -9.44
C ALA A 138 10.13 -7.67 -10.89
N LEU A 139 9.38 -6.86 -11.62
CA LEU A 139 9.09 -7.08 -13.04
C LEU A 139 10.19 -6.54 -13.97
N GLY A 140 11.03 -5.60 -13.50
CA GLY A 140 12.03 -4.95 -14.33
C GLY A 140 11.41 -4.30 -15.58
N LEU A 141 10.32 -3.55 -15.41
CA LEU A 141 9.56 -2.98 -16.53
C LEU A 141 10.38 -1.98 -17.32
N THR A 142 10.21 -2.05 -18.65
CA THR A 142 10.83 -1.17 -19.64
C THR A 142 9.79 -0.64 -20.64
N ALA A 143 10.21 0.18 -21.59
CA ALA A 143 9.34 0.71 -22.64
C ALA A 143 8.84 -0.37 -23.64
N ASP A 144 9.48 -1.54 -23.66
CA ASP A 144 9.07 -2.67 -24.51
C ASP A 144 7.97 -3.52 -23.89
N ASP A 145 7.59 -3.24 -22.63
CA ASP A 145 6.63 -4.03 -21.89
C ASP A 145 5.18 -3.59 -22.13
N VAL A 146 4.31 -4.59 -22.27
CA VAL A 146 2.86 -4.44 -22.17
C VAL A 146 2.41 -5.07 -20.87
N VAL A 147 1.99 -4.25 -19.89
CA VAL A 147 1.68 -4.69 -18.54
C VAL A 147 0.20 -4.56 -18.22
N LEU A 148 -0.40 -5.63 -17.69
CA LEU A 148 -1.73 -5.58 -17.10
C LEU A 148 -1.61 -5.29 -15.61
N VAL A 149 -2.25 -4.23 -15.13
CA VAL A 149 -2.41 -3.94 -13.70
C VAL A 149 -3.78 -4.41 -13.24
N SER A 150 -3.82 -5.51 -12.50
CA SER A 150 -5.06 -6.02 -11.90
C SER A 150 -5.27 -5.42 -10.51
N GLY A 151 -6.49 -4.90 -10.26
CA GLY A 151 -6.77 -4.09 -9.08
C GLY A 151 -6.30 -2.63 -9.22
N ALA A 152 -6.24 -2.11 -10.44
CA ALA A 152 -5.64 -0.82 -10.79
C ALA A 152 -6.29 0.39 -10.09
N SER A 153 -7.58 0.33 -9.76
CA SER A 153 -8.26 1.43 -9.05
C SER A 153 -8.04 1.42 -7.52
N GLY A 154 -7.43 0.36 -6.98
CA GLY A 154 -7.11 0.26 -5.55
C GLY A 154 -5.87 1.05 -5.14
N GLY A 155 -5.53 1.02 -3.84
CA GLY A 155 -4.40 1.81 -3.31
C GLY A 155 -3.06 1.49 -3.96
N VAL A 156 -2.65 0.21 -3.98
CA VAL A 156 -1.38 -0.22 -4.62
C VAL A 156 -1.46 -0.08 -6.13
N GLY A 157 -2.57 -0.53 -6.75
CA GLY A 157 -2.74 -0.49 -8.20
C GLY A 157 -2.65 0.91 -8.77
N ALA A 158 -3.22 1.91 -8.10
CA ALA A 158 -3.18 3.29 -8.55
C ALA A 158 -1.76 3.90 -8.55
N PHE A 159 -0.88 3.52 -7.63
CA PHE A 159 0.53 3.85 -7.69
C PHE A 159 1.25 3.03 -8.77
N ALA A 160 0.94 1.73 -8.89
CA ALA A 160 1.57 0.85 -9.87
C ALA A 160 1.30 1.30 -11.32
N VAL A 161 0.07 1.75 -11.65
CA VAL A 161 -0.25 2.34 -12.96
C VAL A 161 0.69 3.50 -13.28
N GLN A 162 0.84 4.45 -12.35
CA GLN A 162 1.70 5.62 -12.56
C GLN A 162 3.18 5.25 -12.72
N LEU A 163 3.68 4.37 -11.86
CA LEU A 163 5.08 3.95 -11.88
C LEU A 163 5.41 3.12 -13.13
N ALA A 164 4.50 2.23 -13.57
CA ALA A 164 4.66 1.47 -14.82
C ALA A 164 4.64 2.38 -16.05
N ALA A 165 3.73 3.34 -16.11
CA ALA A 165 3.69 4.33 -17.20
C ALA A 165 4.96 5.19 -17.24
N ARG A 166 5.50 5.56 -16.08
CA ARG A 166 6.78 6.30 -15.99
C ARG A 166 8.00 5.46 -16.39
N ALA A 167 7.94 4.14 -16.22
CA ALA A 167 8.96 3.23 -16.76
C ALA A 167 8.87 3.09 -18.30
N GLY A 168 7.86 3.70 -18.93
CA GLY A 168 7.63 3.66 -20.38
C GLY A 168 6.75 2.51 -20.84
N ALA A 169 6.33 1.60 -19.96
CA ALA A 169 5.53 0.44 -20.32
C ALA A 169 4.12 0.86 -20.82
N LYS A 170 3.58 0.11 -21.78
CA LYS A 170 2.17 0.24 -22.16
C LYS A 170 1.31 -0.38 -21.07
N VAL A 171 0.58 0.45 -20.31
CA VAL A 171 -0.24 0.01 -19.18
C VAL A 171 -1.67 -0.28 -19.63
N ILE A 172 -2.13 -1.50 -19.39
CA ILE A 172 -3.54 -1.91 -19.46
C ILE A 172 -4.04 -2.03 -18.02
N ALA A 173 -5.09 -1.30 -17.64
CA ALA A 173 -5.59 -1.26 -16.28
C ALA A 173 -6.97 -1.93 -16.18
N THR A 174 -7.18 -2.75 -15.13
CA THR A 174 -8.52 -3.24 -14.85
C THR A 174 -9.32 -2.19 -14.11
N ALA A 175 -10.50 -1.83 -14.62
CA ALA A 175 -11.42 -0.94 -13.93
C ALA A 175 -12.88 -1.24 -14.32
N ARG A 176 -13.81 -1.07 -13.38
CA ARG A 176 -15.25 -1.26 -13.61
C ARG A 176 -15.99 0.07 -13.58
N GLY A 177 -16.72 0.33 -14.66
CA GLY A 177 -17.54 1.54 -14.79
C GLY A 177 -16.76 2.79 -15.19
N GLY A 178 -17.51 3.85 -15.54
CA GLY A 178 -16.95 5.05 -16.18
C GLY A 178 -15.99 5.86 -15.30
N ASP A 179 -16.30 6.00 -14.00
CA ASP A 179 -15.46 6.80 -13.08
C ASP A 179 -14.15 6.11 -12.78
N ALA A 180 -14.15 4.79 -12.55
CA ALA A 180 -12.93 4.03 -12.35
C ALA A 180 -12.08 3.96 -13.62
N ALA A 181 -12.70 3.83 -14.80
CA ALA A 181 -11.99 3.85 -16.07
C ALA A 181 -11.33 5.21 -16.33
N ARG A 182 -12.03 6.31 -16.06
CA ARG A 182 -11.47 7.66 -16.16
C ARG A 182 -10.31 7.84 -15.18
N PHE A 183 -10.50 7.44 -13.93
CA PHE A 183 -9.49 7.53 -12.89
C PHE A 183 -8.17 6.84 -13.28
N VAL A 184 -8.21 5.60 -13.76
CA VAL A 184 -6.97 4.89 -14.12
C VAL A 184 -6.33 5.44 -15.40
N ARG A 185 -7.11 5.99 -16.35
CA ARG A 185 -6.56 6.73 -17.51
C ARG A 185 -5.83 7.99 -17.07
N ASP A 186 -6.41 8.75 -16.14
CA ASP A 186 -5.80 9.95 -15.59
C ASP A 186 -4.49 9.65 -14.82
N LEU A 187 -4.30 8.40 -14.39
CA LEU A 187 -3.06 7.91 -13.77
C LEU A 187 -2.03 7.39 -14.78
N GLY A 188 -2.38 7.31 -16.07
CA GLY A 188 -1.44 6.91 -17.13
C GLY A 188 -1.73 5.55 -17.77
N ALA A 189 -2.88 4.93 -17.52
CA ALA A 189 -3.27 3.72 -18.26
C ALA A 189 -3.59 4.07 -19.73
N ALA A 190 -2.90 3.39 -20.64
CA ALA A 190 -3.14 3.52 -22.09
C ALA A 190 -4.47 2.88 -22.51
N GLU A 191 -4.81 1.74 -21.88
CA GLU A 191 -6.02 0.99 -22.14
C GLU A 191 -6.70 0.60 -20.83
N VAL A 192 -8.01 0.43 -20.87
CA VAL A 192 -8.81 0.01 -19.71
C VAL A 192 -9.70 -1.15 -20.11
N VAL A 193 -9.71 -2.19 -19.29
CA VAL A 193 -10.50 -3.40 -19.46
C VAL A 193 -11.38 -3.66 -18.25
N ASP A 194 -12.59 -4.15 -18.46
CA ASP A 194 -13.47 -4.58 -17.38
C ASP A 194 -13.13 -6.02 -16.96
N HIS A 195 -12.84 -6.19 -15.67
CA HIS A 195 -12.49 -7.50 -15.12
C HIS A 195 -13.69 -8.41 -14.84
N THR A 196 -14.91 -7.91 -14.98
CA THR A 196 -16.14 -8.64 -14.65
C THR A 196 -16.68 -9.43 -15.83
N GLU A 197 -16.40 -9.01 -17.07
CA GLU A 197 -16.93 -9.62 -18.28
C GLU A 197 -15.89 -9.71 -19.39
N GLY A 198 -15.61 -10.92 -19.88
CA GLY A 198 -14.79 -11.13 -21.06
C GLY A 198 -13.36 -10.56 -20.98
N LEU A 199 -12.75 -10.53 -19.80
CA LEU A 199 -11.41 -9.97 -19.57
C LEU A 199 -10.39 -10.41 -20.63
N ALA A 200 -10.34 -11.71 -20.91
CA ALA A 200 -9.38 -12.27 -21.84
C ALA A 200 -9.57 -11.74 -23.29
N ALA A 201 -10.81 -11.54 -23.73
CA ALA A 201 -11.09 -10.99 -25.04
C ALA A 201 -10.70 -9.51 -25.13
N GLN A 202 -11.01 -8.73 -24.09
CA GLN A 202 -10.65 -7.31 -24.02
C GLN A 202 -9.12 -7.12 -23.97
N VAL A 203 -8.41 -7.92 -23.17
CA VAL A 203 -6.94 -7.85 -23.10
C VAL A 203 -6.32 -8.22 -24.44
N ARG A 204 -6.79 -9.28 -25.14
CA ARG A 204 -6.30 -9.64 -26.48
C ARG A 204 -6.55 -8.54 -27.51
N ALA A 205 -7.65 -7.81 -27.41
CA ALA A 205 -7.93 -6.66 -28.29
C ALA A 205 -6.99 -5.49 -28.01
N ALA A 206 -6.66 -5.22 -26.74
CA ALA A 206 -5.74 -4.16 -26.31
C ALA A 206 -4.25 -4.50 -26.51
N ALA A 207 -3.92 -5.80 -26.47
CA ALA A 207 -2.57 -6.34 -26.63
C ALA A 207 -2.60 -7.58 -27.55
N PRO A 208 -2.68 -7.42 -28.88
CA PRO A 208 -2.75 -8.55 -29.82
C PRO A 208 -1.54 -9.50 -29.75
N GLU A 209 -0.34 -8.96 -29.46
CA GLU A 209 0.89 -9.73 -29.28
C GLU A 209 1.00 -10.40 -27.89
N GLY A 210 0.03 -10.15 -26.98
CA GLY A 210 0.01 -10.66 -25.64
C GLY A 210 0.64 -9.72 -24.60
N LEU A 211 0.52 -10.11 -23.32
CA LEU A 211 1.11 -9.38 -22.21
C LEU A 211 2.51 -9.89 -21.91
N THR A 212 3.46 -8.99 -21.66
CA THR A 212 4.81 -9.35 -21.16
C THR A 212 4.85 -9.41 -19.64
N ALA A 213 3.98 -8.64 -18.95
CA ALA A 213 3.95 -8.56 -17.52
C ALA A 213 2.53 -8.43 -16.95
N VAL A 214 2.36 -8.90 -15.70
CA VAL A 214 1.15 -8.70 -14.88
C VAL A 214 1.56 -8.19 -13.50
N ILE A 215 0.94 -7.09 -13.08
CA ILE A 215 0.93 -6.64 -11.69
C ILE A 215 -0.36 -7.16 -11.06
N HIS A 216 -0.21 -8.09 -10.11
CA HIS A 216 -1.33 -8.75 -9.44
C HIS A 216 -1.58 -8.16 -8.05
N ALA A 217 -2.59 -7.29 -7.95
CA ALA A 217 -3.09 -6.74 -6.69
C ALA A 217 -4.54 -7.15 -6.38
N ALA A 218 -5.20 -7.85 -7.30
CA ALA A 218 -6.53 -8.44 -7.13
C ALA A 218 -6.82 -9.46 -8.23
N GLY A 219 -7.82 -10.32 -8.01
CA GLY A 219 -8.29 -11.30 -8.98
C GLY A 219 -7.65 -12.68 -8.84
N ASP A 220 -7.93 -13.55 -9.80
CA ASP A 220 -7.39 -14.92 -9.85
C ASP A 220 -6.03 -14.92 -10.59
N PRO A 221 -4.93 -15.32 -9.95
CA PRO A 221 -3.61 -15.30 -10.56
C PRO A 221 -3.47 -16.24 -11.76
N ALA A 222 -4.17 -17.39 -11.77
CA ALA A 222 -4.13 -18.34 -12.89
C ALA A 222 -4.79 -17.74 -14.15
N GLN A 223 -5.96 -17.10 -13.98
CA GLN A 223 -6.63 -16.40 -15.08
C GLN A 223 -5.79 -15.25 -15.65
N LEU A 224 -5.14 -14.48 -14.79
CA LEU A 224 -4.27 -13.38 -15.20
C LEU A 224 -3.02 -13.90 -15.91
N ALA A 225 -2.39 -14.94 -15.40
CA ALA A 225 -1.21 -15.56 -16.01
C ALA A 225 -1.50 -16.19 -17.38
N ALA A 226 -2.73 -16.68 -17.61
CA ALA A 226 -3.14 -17.20 -18.92
C ALA A 226 -3.13 -16.13 -20.04
N LEU A 227 -3.04 -14.85 -19.69
CA LEU A 227 -2.95 -13.73 -20.63
C LEU A 227 -1.52 -13.37 -21.01
N LEU A 228 -0.53 -13.92 -20.30
CA LEU A 228 0.90 -13.69 -20.55
C LEU A 228 1.39 -14.48 -21.74
N ILE A 229 2.32 -13.93 -22.50
CA ILE A 229 3.13 -14.67 -23.45
C ILE A 229 4.02 -15.70 -22.72
N SER A 230 4.62 -16.64 -23.47
CA SER A 230 5.67 -17.51 -22.92
C SER A 230 6.88 -16.66 -22.50
N GLY A 231 7.46 -16.95 -21.33
CA GLY A 231 8.50 -16.12 -20.72
C GLY A 231 7.99 -14.85 -20.02
N GLY A 232 6.68 -14.63 -19.98
CA GLY A 232 6.07 -13.51 -19.27
C GLY A 232 6.29 -13.53 -17.76
N ARG A 233 6.02 -12.41 -17.08
CA ARG A 233 6.31 -12.20 -15.67
C ARG A 233 5.08 -11.75 -14.91
N LEU A 234 4.82 -12.35 -13.73
CA LEU A 234 3.74 -11.95 -12.82
C LEU A 234 4.33 -11.59 -11.46
N ALA A 235 4.12 -10.37 -10.98
CA ALA A 235 4.45 -9.95 -9.62
C ALA A 235 3.18 -9.71 -8.80
N SER A 236 3.14 -10.23 -7.57
CA SER A 236 1.94 -10.26 -6.74
C SER A 236 2.19 -9.71 -5.35
N VAL A 237 1.39 -8.73 -4.91
CA VAL A 237 1.32 -8.25 -3.50
C VAL A 237 0.26 -8.95 -2.66
N VAL A 238 -0.52 -9.82 -3.26
CA VAL A 238 -1.55 -10.63 -2.57
C VAL A 238 -1.14 -12.09 -2.41
N GLY A 239 0.15 -12.38 -2.61
CA GLY A 239 0.76 -13.65 -2.25
C GLY A 239 0.54 -14.79 -3.25
N ALA A 240 0.31 -14.49 -4.55
CA ALA A 240 0.24 -15.54 -5.57
C ALA A 240 1.57 -16.31 -5.66
N THR A 241 1.47 -17.63 -5.67
CA THR A 241 2.61 -18.54 -5.80
C THR A 241 2.69 -19.17 -7.20
N PRO A 242 3.85 -19.71 -7.63
CA PRO A 242 3.97 -20.44 -8.88
C PRO A 242 2.95 -21.55 -9.05
N ASP A 243 2.65 -22.29 -7.97
CA ASP A 243 1.66 -23.38 -7.99
C ASP A 243 0.25 -22.86 -8.26
N GLN A 244 -0.12 -21.71 -7.68
CA GLN A 244 -1.42 -21.08 -7.94
C GLN A 244 -1.54 -20.52 -9.35
N VAL A 245 -0.42 -20.06 -9.93
CA VAL A 245 -0.36 -19.58 -11.33
C VAL A 245 -0.46 -20.74 -12.31
N GLY A 246 0.14 -21.91 -12.01
CA GLY A 246 0.01 -23.13 -12.79
C GLY A 246 0.69 -23.08 -14.17
N ARG A 247 1.62 -22.16 -14.41
CA ARG A 247 2.34 -21.98 -15.69
C ARG A 247 3.85 -21.99 -15.46
N ALA A 248 4.51 -23.06 -15.87
CA ALA A 248 5.96 -23.24 -15.73
C ALA A 248 6.79 -22.32 -16.63
N ASP A 249 6.20 -21.80 -17.69
CA ASP A 249 6.82 -20.88 -18.66
C ASP A 249 6.64 -19.39 -18.25
N VAL A 250 6.07 -19.12 -17.07
CA VAL A 250 5.85 -17.78 -16.53
C VAL A 250 6.64 -17.62 -15.23
N THR A 251 7.38 -16.52 -15.10
CA THR A 251 8.03 -16.18 -13.83
C THR A 251 7.03 -15.54 -12.88
N THR A 252 6.80 -16.18 -11.71
CA THR A 252 5.90 -15.66 -10.66
C THR A 252 6.71 -15.21 -9.46
N THR A 253 6.55 -13.95 -9.07
CA THR A 253 7.27 -13.33 -7.96
C THR A 253 6.26 -12.82 -6.91
N PRO A 254 6.11 -13.49 -5.76
CA PRO A 254 5.41 -12.90 -4.62
C PRO A 254 6.25 -11.71 -4.09
N VAL A 255 5.61 -10.55 -3.93
CA VAL A 255 6.27 -9.31 -3.49
C VAL A 255 5.80 -8.97 -2.08
N LEU A 256 6.73 -8.96 -1.15
CA LEU A 256 6.56 -8.36 0.16
C LEU A 256 7.16 -6.95 0.12
N ALA A 257 6.36 -5.94 0.40
CA ALA A 257 6.83 -4.56 0.40
C ALA A 257 7.90 -4.33 1.47
N VAL A 258 9.07 -3.88 1.04
CA VAL A 258 10.22 -3.58 1.92
C VAL A 258 10.41 -2.07 1.95
N ALA A 259 9.84 -1.41 2.97
CA ALA A 259 9.99 0.02 3.16
C ALA A 259 11.43 0.34 3.59
N THR A 260 12.12 1.11 2.76
CA THR A 260 13.40 1.73 3.11
C THR A 260 13.26 3.24 3.10
N PRO A 261 14.06 3.99 3.88
CA PRO A 261 14.03 5.44 3.87
C PRO A 261 14.17 6.04 2.47
N ASP A 262 15.07 5.51 1.66
CA ASP A 262 15.32 6.01 0.30
C ASP A 262 14.09 5.85 -0.60
N LYS A 263 13.42 4.67 -0.58
CA LYS A 263 12.19 4.46 -1.34
C LYS A 263 11.08 5.40 -0.90
N LEU A 264 10.88 5.51 0.42
CA LEU A 264 9.82 6.34 0.98
C LEU A 264 10.09 7.82 0.70
N SER A 265 11.33 8.29 0.89
CA SER A 265 11.73 9.68 0.58
C SER A 265 11.49 10.02 -0.89
N GLY A 266 11.96 9.19 -1.81
CA GLY A 266 11.77 9.41 -3.25
C GLY A 266 10.29 9.45 -3.67
N LEU A 267 9.44 8.62 -3.04
CA LEU A 267 8.00 8.62 -3.28
C LEU A 267 7.33 9.90 -2.75
N LEU A 268 7.71 10.36 -1.54
CA LEU A 268 7.18 11.60 -0.97
C LEU A 268 7.63 12.83 -1.75
N GLU A 269 8.87 12.86 -2.23
CA GLU A 269 9.38 13.92 -3.10
C GLU A 269 8.64 13.96 -4.45
N ALA A 270 8.40 12.78 -5.05
CA ALA A 270 7.61 12.68 -6.27
C ALA A 270 6.15 13.14 -6.05
N ALA A 271 5.57 12.85 -4.89
CA ALA A 271 4.25 13.33 -4.52
C ALA A 271 4.23 14.85 -4.30
N ALA A 272 5.20 15.39 -3.59
CA ALA A 272 5.32 16.83 -3.31
C ALA A 272 5.54 17.66 -4.57
N SER A 273 6.29 17.14 -5.54
CA SER A 273 6.50 17.80 -6.85
C SER A 273 5.34 17.64 -7.83
N GLY A 274 4.31 16.87 -7.49
CA GLY A 274 3.21 16.53 -8.40
C GLY A 274 3.57 15.49 -9.48
N ALA A 275 4.79 14.95 -9.46
CA ALA A 275 5.20 13.88 -10.36
C ALA A 275 4.48 12.56 -10.07
N LEU A 276 4.05 12.34 -8.83
CA LEU A 276 3.22 11.20 -8.41
C LEU A 276 1.94 11.73 -7.79
N ARG A 277 0.79 11.42 -8.38
CA ARG A 277 -0.51 11.74 -7.79
C ARG A 277 -0.79 10.81 -6.62
N VAL A 278 -1.23 11.35 -5.49
CA VAL A 278 -1.64 10.56 -4.32
C VAL A 278 -3.16 10.34 -4.36
N PRO A 279 -3.64 9.13 -4.67
CA PRO A 279 -5.05 8.87 -4.80
C PRO A 279 -5.68 8.54 -3.44
N VAL A 280 -6.21 9.54 -2.74
CA VAL A 280 -7.01 9.35 -1.53
C VAL A 280 -8.49 9.23 -1.92
N ALA A 281 -9.07 8.03 -1.70
CA ALA A 281 -10.48 7.74 -2.02
C ALA A 281 -11.43 8.30 -0.97
N ARG A 282 -11.06 8.15 0.30
CA ARG A 282 -11.85 8.62 1.44
C ARG A 282 -10.95 8.85 2.66
N THR A 283 -11.28 9.88 3.42
CA THR A 283 -10.70 10.17 4.73
C THR A 283 -11.72 9.90 5.82
N TYR A 284 -11.30 9.25 6.89
CA TYR A 284 -12.07 8.95 8.08
C TYR A 284 -11.43 9.61 9.29
N ARG A 285 -12.22 9.92 10.30
CA ARG A 285 -11.69 10.28 11.62
C ARG A 285 -11.28 9.02 12.37
N LEU A 286 -10.45 9.15 13.41
CA LEU A 286 -10.03 7.99 14.22
C LEU A 286 -11.22 7.18 14.76
N ASP A 287 -12.30 7.83 15.20
CA ASP A 287 -13.51 7.15 15.66
C ASP A 287 -14.21 6.32 14.60
N GLU A 288 -14.00 6.66 13.32
CA GLU A 288 -14.55 5.98 12.15
C GLU A 288 -13.59 4.92 11.58
N ALA A 289 -12.41 4.72 12.19
CA ALA A 289 -11.41 3.79 11.71
C ALA A 289 -11.90 2.32 11.61
N PRO A 290 -12.78 1.81 12.51
CA PRO A 290 -13.40 0.49 12.32
C PRO A 290 -14.21 0.40 11.02
N GLN A 291 -14.91 1.48 10.63
CA GLN A 291 -15.64 1.56 9.36
C GLN A 291 -14.68 1.55 8.16
N ALA A 292 -13.53 2.22 8.26
CA ALA A 292 -12.53 2.21 7.19
C ALA A 292 -11.98 0.78 6.93
N ILE A 293 -11.81 -0.05 7.96
CA ILE A 293 -11.46 -1.47 7.83
C ILE A 293 -12.56 -2.22 7.07
N SER A 294 -13.83 -2.02 7.42
CA SER A 294 -14.97 -2.65 6.76
C SER A 294 -15.14 -2.20 5.30
N ASP A 295 -14.92 -0.92 5.03
CA ASP A 295 -15.05 -0.33 3.68
C ASP A 295 -13.89 -0.71 2.75
N PHE A 296 -12.81 -1.35 3.28
CA PHE A 296 -11.63 -1.68 2.46
C PHE A 296 -11.97 -2.63 1.30
N ALA A 297 -12.89 -3.55 1.47
CA ALA A 297 -13.32 -4.48 0.42
C ALA A 297 -14.28 -3.85 -0.60
N SER A 298 -14.85 -2.67 -0.29
CA SER A 298 -15.78 -1.97 -1.17
C SER A 298 -15.06 -1.32 -2.36
N PRO A 299 -15.75 -1.14 -3.51
CA PRO A 299 -15.18 -0.40 -4.63
C PRO A 299 -14.72 1.00 -4.22
N LYS A 300 -13.48 1.35 -4.58
CA LYS A 300 -12.86 2.63 -4.25
C LYS A 300 -11.82 3.04 -5.27
N LEU A 301 -11.53 4.33 -5.33
CA LEU A 301 -10.54 4.92 -6.23
C LEU A 301 -9.33 5.43 -5.43
N GLY A 302 -8.44 4.52 -5.03
CA GLY A 302 -7.25 4.84 -4.25
C GLY A 302 -7.28 4.36 -2.80
N LYS A 303 -6.65 5.12 -1.91
CA LYS A 303 -6.39 4.81 -0.49
C LYS A 303 -7.51 5.26 0.44
N LEU A 304 -7.69 4.50 1.53
CA LEU A 304 -8.45 4.94 2.69
C LEU A 304 -7.47 5.46 3.74
N VAL A 305 -7.70 6.67 4.21
CA VAL A 305 -6.80 7.39 5.14
C VAL A 305 -7.55 7.74 6.40
N ILE A 306 -6.88 7.67 7.54
CA ILE A 306 -7.42 8.04 8.84
C ILE A 306 -6.76 9.35 9.25
N ALA A 307 -7.55 10.41 9.40
CA ALA A 307 -7.15 11.64 10.07
C ALA A 307 -7.22 11.40 11.59
N ILE A 308 -6.08 11.49 12.24
CA ILE A 308 -5.97 11.24 13.68
C ILE A 308 -6.21 12.54 14.47
N ARG A 309 -5.71 13.67 13.92
CA ARG A 309 -5.84 15.02 14.51
C ARG A 309 -6.34 16.02 13.50
#